data_abaa325beeb07f9f5a0641cb1bc8eab4
#
_entry.id   abaa325beeb07f9f5a0641cb1bc8eab4
#
_cell.length_a   1.000
_cell.length_b   1.000
_cell.length_c   1.000
_cell.angle_alpha   90.00
_cell.angle_beta   90.00
_cell.angle_gamma   90.00
#
_symmetry.space_group_name_H-M   'P 1'
#
loop_
_entity.id
_entity.type
_entity.pdbx_description
1 polymer ?
#
loop_
_entity_poly.entity_id
_entity_poly.type
_entity_poly.pdbx_seq_one_letter_code
_entity_poly.pdbx_strand_id
1 'polypeptide(L)'
;MTSLEHCIDRLEKKRPEKWELFLEDYDLQDIISVNLERAVQLTVDIGLQTLLELNIQPPESMGEVFSLLSREKIISEELSEHLKSAVGFRNIAVHEYEDIDWKIVQSILVHNLADFRHFMKSIFEFEDIDHRSCEP
;
A
#
# COMPACT_ATOMS: atom_id res chain seq x y z
N MET A 1 5.67 0.54 -11.35
CA MET A 1 5.38 1.45 -10.22
C MET A 1 4.59 2.69 -10.59
N THR A 2 4.58 3.07 -11.86
CA THR A 2 3.83 4.23 -12.36
C THR A 2 2.34 4.19 -11.97
N SER A 3 1.71 3.01 -12.04
CA SER A 3 0.29 2.86 -11.64
C SER A 3 0.07 3.13 -10.17
N LEU A 4 0.99 2.68 -9.31
CA LEU A 4 0.90 2.95 -7.87
C LEU A 4 1.09 4.44 -7.59
N GLU A 5 2.07 5.09 -8.21
CA GLU A 5 2.28 6.53 -8.10
C GLU A 5 1.03 7.30 -8.50
N HIS A 6 0.37 6.87 -9.58
CA HIS A 6 -0.85 7.50 -10.06
C HIS A 6 -1.97 7.40 -9.02
N CYS A 7 -2.15 6.23 -8.39
CA CYS A 7 -3.15 6.06 -7.33
C CYS A 7 -2.86 6.97 -6.13
N ILE A 8 -1.60 7.06 -5.72
CA ILE A 8 -1.21 7.91 -4.59
C ILE A 8 -1.42 9.39 -4.91
N ASP A 9 -1.04 9.82 -6.11
CA ASP A 9 -1.28 11.20 -6.55
C ASP A 9 -2.76 11.55 -6.54
N ARG A 10 -3.63 10.64 -7.02
CA ARG A 10 -5.07 10.86 -7.00
C ARG A 10 -5.61 10.96 -5.57
N LEU A 11 -5.14 10.11 -4.68
CA LEU A 11 -5.55 10.14 -3.28
C LEU A 11 -5.14 11.45 -2.61
N GLU A 12 -3.93 11.94 -2.88
CA GLU A 12 -3.46 13.20 -2.34
C GLU A 12 -4.29 14.37 -2.86
N LYS A 13 -4.62 14.38 -4.15
CA LYS A 13 -5.44 15.44 -4.77
C LYS A 13 -6.90 15.41 -4.30
N LYS A 14 -7.43 14.24 -3.97
CA LYS A 14 -8.81 14.07 -3.52
C LYS A 14 -8.97 14.19 -2.02
N ARG A 15 -7.88 14.44 -1.28
CA ARG A 15 -7.93 14.60 0.15
C ARG A 15 -8.90 15.74 0.51
N PRO A 16 -9.92 15.49 1.35
CA PRO A 16 -10.92 16.52 1.66
C PRO A 16 -10.32 17.71 2.42
N GLU A 17 -10.78 18.92 2.09
CA GLU A 17 -10.40 20.11 2.86
C GLU A 17 -11.06 20.11 4.24
N LYS A 18 -12.31 19.60 4.30
CA LYS A 18 -13.07 19.50 5.53
C LYS A 18 -13.53 18.06 5.73
N TRP A 19 -12.98 17.40 6.74
CA TRP A 19 -13.29 16.00 7.02
C TRP A 19 -14.74 15.76 7.42
N GLU A 20 -15.39 16.76 8.01
CA GLU A 20 -16.80 16.67 8.39
C GLU A 20 -17.69 16.47 7.15
N LEU A 21 -17.36 17.13 6.05
CA LEU A 21 -18.09 16.98 4.78
C LEU A 21 -17.80 15.64 4.12
N PHE A 22 -16.61 15.06 4.35
CA PHE A 22 -16.23 13.77 3.79
C PHE A 22 -17.17 12.64 4.24
N LEU A 23 -17.64 12.69 5.48
CA LEU A 23 -18.54 11.68 6.03
C LEU A 23 -19.90 11.65 5.34
N GLU A 24 -20.26 12.71 4.63
CA GLU A 24 -21.53 12.84 3.90
C GLU A 24 -21.36 12.82 2.38
N ASP A 25 -20.12 12.83 1.88
CA ASP A 25 -19.83 12.85 0.45
C ASP A 25 -19.57 11.44 -0.06
N TYR A 26 -20.65 10.76 -0.46
CA TYR A 26 -20.60 9.37 -0.89
C TYR A 26 -19.80 9.18 -2.18
N ASP A 27 -19.84 10.14 -3.10
CA ASP A 27 -19.07 10.05 -4.34
C ASP A 27 -17.58 10.11 -4.05
N LEU A 28 -17.16 11.01 -3.16
CA LEU A 28 -15.76 11.12 -2.77
C LEU A 28 -15.30 9.88 -2.01
N GLN A 29 -16.16 9.33 -1.14
CA GLN A 29 -15.87 8.08 -0.42
C GLN A 29 -15.60 6.94 -1.42
N ASP A 30 -16.40 6.81 -2.45
CA ASP A 30 -16.23 5.78 -3.47
C ASP A 30 -14.93 5.96 -4.24
N ILE A 31 -14.61 7.19 -4.65
CA ILE A 31 -13.36 7.48 -5.37
C ILE A 31 -12.16 7.13 -4.52
N ILE A 32 -12.15 7.55 -3.26
CA ILE A 32 -11.06 7.30 -2.33
C ILE A 32 -10.91 5.82 -2.06
N SER A 33 -12.01 5.13 -1.77
CA SER A 33 -12.01 3.70 -1.49
C SER A 33 -11.40 2.89 -2.64
N VAL A 34 -11.85 3.15 -3.88
CA VAL A 34 -11.35 2.43 -5.06
C VAL A 34 -9.86 2.68 -5.27
N ASN A 35 -9.40 3.91 -5.15
CA ASN A 35 -7.99 4.23 -5.36
C ASN A 35 -7.11 3.65 -4.24
N LEU A 36 -7.59 3.63 -3.01
CA LEU A 36 -6.87 3.05 -1.89
C LEU A 36 -6.78 1.52 -2.03
N GLU A 37 -7.87 0.86 -2.43
CA GLU A 37 -7.86 -0.57 -2.72
C GLU A 37 -6.84 -0.91 -3.80
N ARG A 38 -6.80 -0.12 -4.87
CA ARG A 38 -5.84 -0.31 -5.96
C ARG A 38 -4.41 -0.11 -5.49
N ALA A 39 -4.17 0.92 -4.67
CA ALA A 39 -2.84 1.18 -4.13
C ALA A 39 -2.34 0.00 -3.30
N VAL A 40 -3.19 -0.56 -2.45
CA VAL A 40 -2.84 -1.72 -1.63
C VAL A 40 -2.56 -2.93 -2.52
N GLN A 41 -3.43 -3.20 -3.49
CA GLN A 41 -3.26 -4.36 -4.38
C GLN A 41 -1.97 -4.26 -5.19
N LEU A 42 -1.68 -3.09 -5.74
CA LEU A 42 -0.45 -2.87 -6.50
C LEU A 42 0.78 -3.03 -5.62
N THR A 43 0.72 -2.57 -4.38
CA THR A 43 1.80 -2.72 -3.41
C THR A 43 2.07 -4.20 -3.12
N VAL A 44 1.01 -4.98 -2.90
CA VAL A 44 1.12 -6.43 -2.69
C VAL A 44 1.72 -7.11 -3.93
N ASP A 45 1.25 -6.76 -5.12
CA ASP A 45 1.73 -7.34 -6.37
C ASP A 45 3.22 -7.08 -6.58
N ILE A 46 3.67 -5.85 -6.32
CA ILE A 46 5.10 -5.48 -6.40
C ILE A 46 5.90 -6.29 -5.39
N GLY A 47 5.41 -6.41 -4.16
CA GLY A 47 6.07 -7.20 -3.11
C GLY A 47 6.20 -8.67 -3.48
N LEU A 48 5.13 -9.26 -4.01
CA LEU A 48 5.15 -10.65 -4.49
C LEU A 48 6.18 -10.86 -5.59
N GLN A 49 6.22 -9.93 -6.56
CA GLN A 49 7.19 -10.01 -7.64
C GLN A 49 8.62 -9.98 -7.10
N THR A 50 8.89 -9.13 -6.13
CA THR A 50 10.20 -9.04 -5.50
C THR A 50 10.58 -10.34 -4.80
N LEU A 51 9.64 -10.96 -4.07
CA LEU A 51 9.88 -12.24 -3.41
C LEU A 51 10.15 -13.36 -4.41
N LEU A 52 9.42 -13.39 -5.52
CA LEU A 52 9.63 -14.39 -6.58
C LEU A 52 11.01 -14.25 -7.20
N GLU A 53 11.49 -13.02 -7.40
CA GLU A 53 12.84 -12.78 -7.93
C GLU A 53 13.92 -13.28 -6.98
N LEU A 54 13.63 -13.34 -5.69
CA LEU A 54 14.53 -13.88 -4.66
C LEU A 54 14.38 -15.39 -4.47
N ASN A 55 13.53 -16.04 -5.28
CA ASN A 55 13.21 -17.47 -5.15
C ASN A 55 12.58 -17.81 -3.79
N ILE A 56 11.83 -16.89 -3.22
CA ILE A 56 11.09 -17.10 -2.00
C ILE A 56 9.68 -17.57 -2.34
N GLN A 57 9.23 -18.63 -1.68
CA GLN A 57 7.88 -19.16 -1.91
C GLN A 57 6.83 -18.10 -1.54
N PRO A 58 5.83 -17.84 -2.40
CA PRO A 58 4.79 -16.88 -2.10
C PRO A 58 4.02 -17.25 -0.83
N PRO A 59 3.74 -16.28 0.05
CA PRO A 59 2.94 -16.54 1.24
C PRO A 59 1.46 -16.73 0.90
N GLU A 60 0.72 -17.31 1.83
CA GLU A 60 -0.72 -17.58 1.64
C GLU A 60 -1.59 -16.33 1.82
N SER A 61 -1.10 -15.31 2.53
CA SER A 61 -1.87 -14.09 2.77
C SER A 61 -1.13 -12.86 2.27
N MET A 62 -1.91 -11.82 1.92
CA MET A 62 -1.35 -10.54 1.46
C MET A 62 -0.45 -9.89 2.51
N GLY A 63 -0.87 -9.93 3.79
CA GLY A 63 -0.10 -9.31 4.86
C GLY A 63 1.26 -9.95 5.06
N GLU A 64 1.38 -11.25 4.84
CA GLU A 64 2.64 -11.96 4.99
C GLU A 64 3.69 -11.54 3.97
N VAL A 65 3.27 -11.00 2.82
CA VAL A 65 4.20 -10.44 1.84
C VAL A 65 5.11 -9.41 2.51
N PHE A 66 4.54 -8.52 3.29
CA PHE A 66 5.30 -7.46 3.96
C PHE A 66 6.16 -8.00 5.10
N SER A 67 5.69 -9.02 5.81
CA SER A 67 6.50 -9.70 6.83
C SER A 67 7.76 -10.31 6.21
N LEU A 68 7.63 -10.96 5.07
CA LEU A 68 8.77 -11.58 4.39
C LEU A 68 9.72 -10.53 3.84
N LEU A 69 9.21 -9.43 3.26
CA LEU A 69 10.06 -8.33 2.80
C LEU A 69 10.84 -7.69 3.96
N SER A 70 10.22 -7.57 5.12
CA SER A 70 10.87 -7.06 6.32
C SER A 70 11.96 -8.03 6.81
N ARG A 71 11.67 -9.32 6.80
CA ARG A 71 12.64 -10.36 7.17
C ARG A 71 13.88 -10.31 6.28
N GLU A 72 13.68 -10.05 4.99
CA GLU A 72 14.77 -9.92 4.02
C GLU A 72 15.44 -8.53 4.06
N LYS A 73 15.02 -7.68 4.98
CA LYS A 73 15.55 -6.33 5.18
C LYS A 73 15.37 -5.40 3.97
N ILE A 74 14.35 -5.67 3.15
CA ILE A 74 14.01 -4.83 2.00
C ILE A 74 13.19 -3.63 2.46
N ILE A 75 12.30 -3.84 3.43
CA ILE A 75 11.55 -2.77 4.09
C ILE A 75 11.75 -2.85 5.60
N SER A 76 11.47 -1.74 6.30
CA SER A 76 11.54 -1.72 7.76
C SER A 76 10.37 -2.48 8.37
N GLU A 77 10.53 -2.91 9.62
CA GLU A 77 9.46 -3.55 10.37
C GLU A 77 8.28 -2.60 10.58
N GLU A 78 8.55 -1.32 10.85
CA GLU A 78 7.51 -0.31 11.00
C GLU A 78 6.69 -0.16 9.73
N LEU A 79 7.35 -0.04 8.57
CA LEU A 79 6.67 0.05 7.28
C LEU A 79 5.84 -1.21 7.01
N SER A 80 6.38 -2.39 7.34
CA SER A 80 5.65 -3.65 7.20
C SER A 80 4.34 -3.63 8.00
N GLU A 81 4.37 -3.17 9.24
CA GLU A 81 3.16 -3.11 10.08
C GLU A 81 2.13 -2.13 9.52
N HIS A 82 2.57 -0.97 9.02
CA HIS A 82 1.67 0.00 8.39
C HIS A 82 0.99 -0.57 7.15
N LEU A 83 1.75 -1.27 6.30
CA LEU A 83 1.20 -1.86 5.08
C LEU A 83 0.26 -3.02 5.38
N LYS A 84 0.51 -3.79 6.44
CA LYS A 84 -0.42 -4.83 6.89
C LYS A 84 -1.76 -4.23 7.32
N SER A 85 -1.74 -3.08 7.99
CA SER A 85 -2.97 -2.37 8.36
C SER A 85 -3.75 -1.92 7.14
N ALA A 86 -3.04 -1.47 6.09
CA ALA A 86 -3.66 -1.10 4.83
C ALA A 86 -4.32 -2.31 4.15
N VAL A 87 -3.71 -3.49 4.23
CA VAL A 87 -4.32 -4.74 3.74
C VAL A 87 -5.61 -5.04 4.49
N GLY A 88 -5.63 -4.84 5.80
CA GLY A 88 -6.83 -5.01 6.62
C GLY A 88 -7.98 -4.14 6.13
N PHE A 89 -7.71 -2.86 5.87
CA PHE A 89 -8.69 -1.96 5.28
C PHE A 89 -9.18 -2.48 3.92
N ARG A 90 -8.26 -2.86 3.03
CA ARG A 90 -8.60 -3.35 1.70
C ARG A 90 -9.56 -4.55 1.76
N ASN A 91 -9.32 -5.47 2.68
CA ASN A 91 -10.17 -6.65 2.83
C ASN A 91 -11.59 -6.27 3.26
N ILE A 92 -11.74 -5.33 4.16
CA ILE A 92 -13.05 -4.81 4.57
C ILE A 92 -13.73 -4.11 3.40
N ALA A 93 -12.99 -3.27 2.67
CA ALA A 93 -13.54 -2.51 1.55
C ALA A 93 -14.05 -3.41 0.43
N VAL A 94 -13.38 -4.52 0.14
CA VAL A 94 -13.75 -5.44 -0.92
C VAL A 94 -14.91 -6.36 -0.51
N HIS A 95 -14.90 -6.86 0.72
CA HIS A 95 -15.84 -7.90 1.17
C HIS A 95 -17.00 -7.36 2.01
N GLU A 96 -16.80 -6.26 2.70
CA GLU A 96 -17.77 -5.71 3.66
C GLU A 96 -17.81 -4.17 3.58
N TYR A 97 -18.07 -3.65 2.36
CA TYR A 97 -18.01 -2.21 2.09
C TYR A 97 -18.81 -1.38 3.12
N GLU A 98 -19.98 -1.87 3.55
CA GLU A 98 -20.82 -1.16 4.51
C GLU A 98 -20.18 -1.02 5.90
N ASP A 99 -19.19 -1.87 6.21
CA ASP A 99 -18.50 -1.85 7.48
C ASP A 99 -17.23 -0.99 7.47
N ILE A 100 -16.99 -0.23 6.39
CA ILE A 100 -15.85 0.67 6.34
C ILE A 100 -15.98 1.75 7.42
N ASP A 101 -14.93 1.86 8.25
CA ASP A 101 -14.81 2.96 9.19
C ASP A 101 -14.07 4.11 8.49
N TRP A 102 -14.82 5.13 8.12
CA TRP A 102 -14.28 6.26 7.38
C TRP A 102 -13.27 7.09 8.19
N LYS A 103 -13.27 6.96 9.51
CA LYS A 103 -12.25 7.58 10.36
C LYS A 103 -10.90 6.91 10.18
N ILE A 104 -10.90 5.58 9.97
CA ILE A 104 -9.68 4.83 9.64
C ILE A 104 -9.16 5.28 8.29
N VAL A 105 -10.05 5.43 7.29
CA VAL A 105 -9.69 5.94 5.97
C VAL A 105 -9.06 7.33 6.08
N GLN A 106 -9.67 8.20 6.87
CA GLN A 106 -9.13 9.53 7.15
C GLN A 106 -7.71 9.45 7.70
N SER A 107 -7.49 8.59 8.68
CA SER A 107 -6.17 8.39 9.29
C SER A 107 -5.14 7.93 8.25
N ILE A 108 -5.52 7.00 7.37
CA ILE A 108 -4.65 6.53 6.29
C ILE A 108 -4.28 7.68 5.36
N LEU A 109 -5.26 8.49 4.95
CA LEU A 109 -5.04 9.60 4.03
C LEU A 109 -4.16 10.70 4.64
N VAL A 110 -4.28 10.94 5.95
CA VAL A 110 -3.51 11.97 6.64
C VAL A 110 -2.10 11.50 6.96
N HIS A 111 -1.95 10.26 7.42
CA HIS A 111 -0.70 9.79 8.02
C HIS A 111 0.05 8.72 7.22
N ASN A 112 -0.64 7.94 6.38
CA ASN A 112 -0.07 6.72 5.82
C ASN A 112 0.12 6.71 4.30
N LEU A 113 -0.25 7.77 3.57
CA LEU A 113 0.02 7.81 2.12
C LEU A 113 1.52 7.81 1.83
N ALA A 114 2.31 8.42 2.71
CA ALA A 114 3.76 8.41 2.59
C ALA A 114 4.35 7.00 2.66
N ASP A 115 3.69 6.07 3.33
CA ASP A 115 4.16 4.68 3.45
C ASP A 115 4.25 4.01 2.08
N PHE A 116 3.29 4.28 1.19
CA PHE A 116 3.33 3.73 -0.16
C PHE A 116 4.54 4.27 -0.95
N ARG A 117 4.86 5.55 -0.76
CA ARG A 117 6.04 6.15 -1.40
C ARG A 117 7.33 5.59 -0.81
N HIS A 118 7.39 5.38 0.49
CA HIS A 118 8.53 4.73 1.15
C HIS A 118 8.71 3.31 0.64
N PHE A 119 7.62 2.58 0.43
CA PHE A 119 7.67 1.24 -0.12
C PHE A 119 8.28 1.24 -1.53
N MET A 120 7.78 2.12 -2.41
CA MET A 120 8.33 2.21 -3.76
C MET A 120 9.82 2.54 -3.75
N LYS A 121 10.23 3.46 -2.89
CA LYS A 121 11.64 3.82 -2.74
C LYS A 121 12.47 2.65 -2.26
N SER A 122 11.97 1.91 -1.26
CA SER A 122 12.67 0.73 -0.73
C SER A 122 12.88 -0.35 -1.77
N ILE A 123 11.84 -0.61 -2.58
CA ILE A 123 11.92 -1.58 -3.66
C ILE A 123 12.91 -1.12 -4.73
N PHE A 124 12.85 0.16 -5.11
CA PHE A 124 13.76 0.73 -6.11
C PHE A 124 15.22 0.63 -5.64
N GLU A 125 15.49 0.98 -4.41
CA GLU A 125 16.83 0.91 -3.83
C GLU A 125 17.34 -0.54 -3.78
N PHE A 126 16.47 -1.47 -3.43
CA PHE A 126 16.81 -2.89 -3.40
C PHE A 126 17.13 -3.41 -4.80
N GLU A 127 16.32 -3.09 -5.80
CA GLU A 127 16.55 -3.49 -7.18
C GLU A 127 17.86 -2.94 -7.72
N ASP A 128 18.19 -1.70 -7.40
CA ASP A 128 19.43 -1.05 -7.82
C ASP A 128 20.65 -1.77 -7.22
N ILE A 129 20.61 -2.10 -5.94
CA ILE A 129 21.68 -2.82 -5.25
C ILE A 129 21.83 -4.23 -5.82
N ASP A 130 20.73 -4.95 -6.03
CA ASP A 130 20.73 -6.30 -6.59
C ASP A 130 21.32 -6.30 -7.99
N HIS A 131 20.95 -5.31 -8.81
CA HIS A 131 21.48 -5.15 -10.16
C HIS A 131 22.98 -4.91 -10.16
N ARG A 132 23.48 -4.08 -9.23
CA ARG A 132 24.91 -3.80 -9.10
C ARG A 132 25.70 -5.03 -8.65
N SER A 133 25.12 -5.84 -7.76
CA SER A 133 25.79 -7.05 -7.27
C SER A 133 25.90 -8.15 -8.35
N CYS A 134 25.10 -8.06 -9.40
CA CYS A 134 25.14 -8.99 -10.54
C CYS A 134 26.13 -8.55 -11.63
N GLU A 135 26.67 -7.35 -11.56
CA GLU A 135 27.66 -6.86 -12.51
C GLU A 135 29.04 -7.46 -12.22
N PRO A 136 29.73 -8.01 -13.22
CA PRO A 136 31.09 -8.54 -13.04
C PRO A 136 32.12 -7.46 -12.75
#